data_56e35fa77a70ecfe02ead05af6478707
#
_entry.id   56e35fa77a70ecfe02ead05af6478707
#
_cell.length_a   1.000
_cell.length_b   1.000
_cell.length_c   1.000
_cell.angle_alpha   90.00
_cell.angle_beta   90.00
_cell.angle_gamma   90.00
#
_symmetry.space_group_name_H-M   'P 1'
#
loop_
_entity.id
_entity.type
_entity.pdbx_description
1 polymer ?
#
loop_
_entity_poly.entity_id
_entity_poly.type
_entity_poly.pdbx_seq_one_letter_code
_entity_poly.pdbx_strand_id
1 'polypeptide(L)'
;MISRAEQLAMALDEFVQSSPEIEAAAIVSMDGLPMASALPPEIEEDRLGAMAAALLSLGEKAAEGLGRGDLAQIFVEGEYGFVFLMAAGETSVLTAITR
;
A
#
# COMPACT_ATOMS: atom_id res chain seq x y z
N MET A 1 6.67 23.45 -12.50
CA MET A 1 5.88 23.03 -11.31
C MET A 1 5.64 21.54 -11.34
N ILE A 2 5.89 20.87 -10.23
CA ILE A 2 5.72 19.43 -10.13
C ILE A 2 4.27 19.11 -9.77
N SER A 3 3.65 18.16 -10.47
CA SER A 3 2.29 17.75 -10.18
C SER A 3 2.22 17.00 -8.84
N ARG A 4 1.01 16.87 -8.30
CA ARG A 4 0.82 16.11 -7.07
C ARG A 4 1.23 14.64 -7.24
N ALA A 5 0.92 14.06 -8.39
CA ALA A 5 1.32 12.68 -8.69
C ALA A 5 2.83 12.52 -8.71
N GLU A 6 3.54 13.50 -9.28
CA GLU A 6 5.00 13.48 -9.30
C GLU A 6 5.58 13.65 -7.90
N GLN A 7 4.98 14.51 -7.08
CA GLN A 7 5.40 14.68 -5.69
C GLN A 7 5.23 13.39 -4.89
N LEU A 8 4.12 12.69 -5.08
CA LEU A 8 3.87 11.41 -4.43
C LEU A 8 4.87 10.35 -4.89
N ALA A 9 5.15 10.29 -6.19
CA ALA A 9 6.13 9.34 -6.71
C ALA A 9 7.51 9.58 -6.13
N MET A 10 7.93 10.85 -6.02
CA MET A 10 9.21 11.21 -5.43
C MET A 10 9.27 10.83 -3.95
N ALA A 11 8.19 11.08 -3.22
CA ALA A 11 8.13 10.72 -1.81
C ALA A 11 8.22 9.20 -1.61
N LEU A 12 7.57 8.42 -2.48
CA LEU A 12 7.65 6.97 -2.42
C LEU A 12 9.05 6.45 -2.74
N ASP A 13 9.72 7.05 -3.73
CA ASP A 13 11.09 6.68 -4.05
C ASP A 13 12.01 6.93 -2.85
N GLU A 14 11.87 8.07 -2.19
CA GLU A 14 12.65 8.36 -0.99
C GLU A 14 12.35 7.36 0.12
N PHE A 15 11.07 7.01 0.29
CA PHE A 15 10.65 6.05 1.30
C PHE A 15 11.29 4.68 1.05
N VAL A 16 11.24 4.20 -0.18
CA VAL A 16 11.84 2.90 -0.54
C VAL A 16 13.35 2.93 -0.34
N GLN A 17 13.99 4.05 -0.67
CA GLN A 17 15.43 4.17 -0.53
C GLN A 17 15.88 4.44 0.91
N SER A 18 14.97 4.80 1.80
CA SER A 18 15.30 5.10 3.19
C SER A 18 15.74 3.87 3.99
N SER A 19 15.39 2.68 3.54
CA SER A 19 15.76 1.45 4.21
C SER A 19 15.93 0.32 3.19
N PRO A 20 17.02 -0.46 3.27
CA PRO A 20 17.20 -1.61 2.37
C PRO A 20 16.16 -2.70 2.59
N GLU A 21 15.42 -2.65 3.68
CA GLU A 21 14.38 -3.63 3.97
C GLU A 21 13.09 -3.37 3.18
N ILE A 22 12.87 -2.13 2.76
CA ILE A 22 11.69 -1.77 1.96
C ILE A 22 12.01 -2.05 0.50
N GLU A 23 11.31 -3.00 -0.08
CA GLU A 23 11.54 -3.41 -1.46
C GLU A 23 10.71 -2.60 -2.45
N ALA A 24 9.50 -2.25 -2.08
CA ALA A 24 8.57 -1.56 -2.96
C ALA A 24 7.49 -0.86 -2.15
N ALA A 25 6.87 0.15 -2.75
CA ALA A 25 5.74 0.84 -2.14
C ALA A 25 4.83 1.43 -3.21
N ALA A 26 3.56 1.59 -2.87
CA ALA A 26 2.59 2.20 -3.77
C ALA A 26 1.51 2.90 -2.95
N ILE A 27 0.94 3.95 -3.51
CA ILE A 27 -0.26 4.58 -2.96
C ILE A 27 -1.41 4.23 -3.90
N VAL A 28 -2.45 3.65 -3.35
CA VAL A 28 -3.57 3.08 -4.09
C VAL A 28 -4.85 3.72 -3.57
N SER A 29 -5.79 4.04 -4.46
CA SER A 29 -7.09 4.53 -4.04
C SER A 29 -7.89 3.40 -3.40
N MET A 30 -8.97 3.75 -2.71
CA MET A 30 -9.86 2.76 -2.11
C MET A 30 -10.50 1.82 -3.14
N ASP A 31 -10.53 2.24 -4.40
CA ASP A 31 -11.08 1.44 -5.50
C ASP A 31 -10.03 0.51 -6.12
N GLY A 32 -8.79 0.56 -5.64
CA GLY A 32 -7.73 -0.28 -6.19
C GLY A 32 -6.98 0.32 -7.36
N LEU A 33 -7.12 1.63 -7.59
CA LEU A 33 -6.41 2.30 -8.68
C LEU A 33 -5.09 2.87 -8.18
N PRO A 34 -3.96 2.50 -8.77
CA PRO A 34 -2.68 3.05 -8.35
C PRO A 34 -2.61 4.55 -8.62
N MET A 35 -2.16 5.30 -7.63
CA MET A 35 -1.99 6.75 -7.71
C MET A 35 -0.53 7.12 -7.90
N ALA A 36 0.36 6.37 -7.28
CA ALA A 36 1.80 6.54 -7.40
C ALA A 36 2.45 5.23 -6.96
N SER A 37 3.62 4.92 -7.50
CA SER A 37 4.30 3.68 -7.14
C SER A 37 5.81 3.80 -7.30
N ALA A 38 6.52 3.01 -6.50
CA ALA A 38 7.94 2.78 -6.59
C ALA A 38 8.11 1.26 -6.53
N LEU A 39 7.93 0.59 -7.67
CA LEU A 39 7.87 -0.86 -7.79
C LEU A 39 8.97 -1.37 -8.71
N PRO A 40 9.57 -2.52 -8.39
CA PRO A 40 10.45 -3.18 -9.35
C PRO A 40 9.63 -3.75 -10.52
N PRO A 41 10.26 -4.01 -11.67
CA PRO A 41 9.54 -4.48 -12.86
C PRO A 41 8.74 -5.77 -12.66
N GLU A 42 9.12 -6.60 -11.70
CA GLU A 42 8.45 -7.88 -11.45
C GLU A 42 7.06 -7.71 -10.83
N ILE A 43 6.79 -6.54 -10.23
CA ILE A 43 5.51 -6.29 -9.57
C ILE A 43 4.65 -5.43 -10.49
N GLU A 44 3.54 -6.01 -10.92
CA GLU A 44 2.60 -5.32 -11.77
C GLU A 44 1.71 -4.39 -10.94
N GLU A 45 1.70 -3.11 -11.32
CA GLU A 45 1.02 -2.05 -10.58
C GLU A 45 -0.49 -2.30 -10.42
N ASP A 46 -1.16 -2.65 -11.52
CA ASP A 46 -2.61 -2.87 -11.48
C ASP A 46 -2.99 -4.07 -10.61
N ARG A 47 -2.17 -5.10 -10.65
CA ARG A 47 -2.39 -6.28 -9.84
C ARG A 47 -2.22 -5.98 -8.35
N LEU A 48 -1.22 -5.19 -8.01
CA LEU A 48 -0.99 -4.77 -6.64
C LEU A 48 -2.18 -3.95 -6.14
N GLY A 49 -2.67 -3.02 -6.96
CA GLY A 49 -3.83 -2.20 -6.61
C GLY A 49 -5.07 -3.04 -6.33
N ALA A 50 -5.35 -4.02 -7.19
CA ALA A 50 -6.50 -4.90 -7.01
C ALA A 50 -6.39 -5.72 -5.72
N MET A 51 -5.20 -6.24 -5.42
CA MET A 51 -4.97 -7.00 -4.20
C MET A 51 -5.11 -6.12 -2.96
N ALA A 52 -4.59 -4.90 -3.01
CA ALA A 52 -4.71 -3.96 -1.89
C ALA A 52 -6.17 -3.64 -1.59
N ALA A 53 -6.98 -3.37 -2.62
CA ALA A 53 -8.40 -3.10 -2.44
C ALA A 53 -9.14 -4.30 -1.83
N ALA A 54 -8.82 -5.51 -2.27
CA ALA A 54 -9.44 -6.72 -1.75
C ALA A 54 -9.07 -6.94 -0.28
N LEU A 55 -7.80 -6.77 0.07
CA LEU A 55 -7.33 -6.93 1.45
C LEU A 55 -7.97 -5.88 2.36
N LEU A 56 -8.05 -4.64 1.89
CA LEU A 56 -8.66 -3.56 2.64
C LEU A 56 -10.13 -3.86 2.96
N SER A 57 -10.88 -4.30 1.95
CA SER A 57 -12.29 -4.63 2.10
C SER A 57 -12.48 -5.76 3.13
N LEU A 58 -11.70 -6.81 3.03
CA LEU A 58 -11.77 -7.93 3.97
C LEU A 58 -11.33 -7.52 5.37
N GLY A 59 -10.28 -6.71 5.46
CA GLY A 59 -9.78 -6.21 6.73
C GLY A 59 -10.80 -5.35 7.46
N GLU A 60 -11.50 -4.47 6.74
CA GLU A 60 -12.56 -3.65 7.32
C GLU A 60 -13.70 -4.51 7.86
N LYS A 61 -14.11 -5.51 7.10
CA LYS A 61 -15.16 -6.43 7.55
C LYS A 61 -14.73 -7.21 8.77
N ALA A 62 -13.48 -7.63 8.83
CA ALA A 62 -12.96 -8.35 9.97
C ALA A 62 -12.91 -7.46 11.21
N ALA A 63 -12.39 -6.25 11.08
CA ALA A 63 -12.26 -5.34 12.23
C ALA A 63 -13.63 -4.95 12.77
N GLU A 64 -14.54 -4.55 11.92
CA GLU A 64 -15.89 -4.16 12.33
C GLU A 64 -16.73 -5.35 12.78
N GLY A 65 -16.69 -6.44 12.01
CA GLY A 65 -17.50 -7.62 12.29
C GLY A 65 -17.11 -8.33 13.59
N LEU A 66 -15.86 -8.20 14.00
CA LEU A 66 -15.37 -8.80 15.23
C LEU A 66 -15.30 -7.79 16.38
N GLY A 67 -15.93 -6.63 16.21
CA GLY A 67 -16.04 -5.63 17.26
C GLY A 67 -14.74 -4.92 17.60
N ARG A 68 -13.84 -4.78 16.66
CA ARG A 68 -12.55 -4.12 16.88
C ARG A 68 -12.49 -2.70 16.36
N GLY A 69 -13.61 -2.19 15.82
CA GLY A 69 -13.70 -0.82 15.35
C GLY A 69 -13.15 -0.64 13.94
N ASP A 70 -12.68 0.57 13.66
CA ASP A 70 -12.15 0.90 12.34
C ASP A 70 -10.81 0.20 12.10
N LEU A 71 -10.59 -0.19 10.86
CA LEU A 71 -9.35 -0.82 10.45
C LEU A 71 -8.21 0.21 10.51
N ALA A 72 -7.11 -0.15 11.17
CA ALA A 72 -5.93 0.71 11.24
C ALA A 72 -4.88 0.30 10.22
N GLN A 73 -4.54 -0.97 10.18
CA GLN A 73 -3.52 -1.46 9.25
C GLN A 73 -3.65 -2.97 9.07
N ILE A 74 -3.05 -3.46 8.00
CA ILE A 74 -3.05 -4.88 7.66
C ILE A 74 -1.61 -5.33 7.47
N PHE A 75 -1.26 -6.46 8.05
CA PHE A 75 0.02 -7.13 7.83
C PHE A 75 -0.22 -8.50 7.23
N VAL A 76 0.52 -8.80 6.17
CA VAL A 76 0.56 -10.14 5.60
C VAL A 76 2.02 -10.61 5.67
N GLU A 77 2.26 -11.63 6.45
CA GLU A 77 3.61 -12.20 6.55
C GLU A 77 3.73 -13.40 5.64
N GLY A 78 4.69 -13.34 4.73
CA GLY A 78 5.04 -14.46 3.88
C GLY A 78 6.38 -15.03 4.31
N GLU A 79 6.80 -16.07 3.64
CA GLU A 79 8.08 -16.70 3.93
C GLU A 79 9.27 -15.76 3.71
N TYR A 80 9.14 -14.82 2.76
CA TYR A 80 10.26 -13.98 2.35
C TYR A 80 10.06 -12.49 2.68
N GLY A 81 9.13 -12.17 3.55
CA GLY A 81 8.92 -10.79 3.97
C GLY A 81 7.48 -10.47 4.26
N PHE A 82 7.20 -9.17 4.34
CA PHE A 82 5.88 -8.67 4.71
C PHE A 82 5.29 -7.79 3.63
N VAL A 83 3.96 -7.78 3.58
CA VAL A 83 3.21 -6.74 2.88
C VAL A 83 2.37 -6.04 3.93
N PHE A 84 2.41 -4.73 3.99
CA PHE A 84 1.53 -4.04 4.91
C PHE A 84 0.80 -2.88 4.23
N LEU A 85 -0.41 -2.62 4.71
CA LEU A 85 -1.28 -1.58 4.21
C LEU A 85 -1.68 -0.68 5.37
N MET A 86 -1.66 0.62 5.16
CA MET A 86 -2.14 1.59 6.14
C MET A 86 -2.79 2.77 5.43
N ALA A 87 -3.68 3.45 6.11
CA ALA A 87 -4.34 4.61 5.54
C ALA A 87 -3.32 5.71 5.23
N ALA A 88 -3.46 6.32 4.05
CA ALA A 88 -2.63 7.45 3.62
C ALA A 88 -3.56 8.60 3.27
N GLY A 89 -4.21 9.14 4.27
CA GLY A 89 -5.28 10.11 4.10
C GLY A 89 -6.64 9.43 4.11
N GLU A 90 -7.68 10.14 3.70
CA GLU A 90 -9.04 9.62 3.77
C GLU A 90 -9.43 8.72 2.60
N THR A 91 -8.76 8.88 1.47
CA THR A 91 -9.18 8.22 0.23
C THR A 91 -8.13 7.30 -0.37
N SER A 92 -7.01 7.12 0.29
CA SER A 92 -5.94 6.29 -0.26
C SER A 92 -5.24 5.46 0.81
N VAL A 93 -4.51 4.47 0.33
CA VAL A 93 -3.83 3.46 1.15
C VAL A 93 -2.38 3.37 0.70
N LEU A 94 -1.48 3.40 1.66
CA LEU A 94 -0.08 3.09 1.41
C LEU A 94 0.10 1.58 1.52
N THR A 95 0.65 0.98 0.48
CA THR A 95 1.00 -0.43 0.46
C THR A 95 2.51 -0.52 0.38
N ALA A 96 3.13 -1.22 1.31
CA ALA A 96 4.57 -1.39 1.31
C ALA A 96 4.94 -2.86 1.37
N ILE A 97 6.01 -3.21 0.67
CA ILE A 97 6.53 -4.58 0.59
C ILE A 97 7.93 -4.57 1.15
N THR A 98 8.19 -5.43 2.12
CA THR A 98 9.49 -5.54 2.76
C THR A 98 10.08 -6.93 2.52
N ARG A 99 11.36 -6.99 2.73
CA ARG A 99 12.09 -8.25 2.70
C ARG A 99 12.00 -9.00 4.00
#